data_0909464e14649c4f8c0885690aa7dcfa
#
_entry.id   0909464e14649c4f8c0885690aa7dcfa
#
_cell.length_a   1.000
_cell.length_b   1.000
_cell.length_c   1.000
_cell.angle_alpha   90.00
_cell.angle_beta   90.00
_cell.angle_gamma   90.00
#
_symmetry.space_group_name_H-M   'P 1'
#
loop_
_entity.id
_entity.type
_entity.pdbx_description
1 polymer ?
#
loop_
_entity_poly.entity_id
_entity_poly.type
_entity_poly.pdbx_seq_one_letter_code
_entity_poly.pdbx_strand_id
1 'polypeptide(L)'
;MPKTGGRFLLILDPGPCLDEEAFQAFAALFRLTRAEQSVLRQLMMSATAEEAAQELHVSLPTIRTHIQNLRHKTGVRRLPELINMALAATRGP
;
A
#
# COMPACT_ATOMS: atom_id res chain seq x y z
N MET A 1 -23.89 -3.47 4.35
CA MET A 1 -23.58 -3.50 3.86
C MET A 1 -22.80 -3.52 3.69
N PRO A 2 -22.47 -3.63 4.06
CA PRO A 2 -21.65 -3.58 3.68
C PRO A 2 -20.67 -3.78 3.74
N LYS A 3 -20.33 -3.85 4.23
CA LYS A 3 -19.54 -3.92 3.85
C LYS A 3 -19.09 -4.22 3.15
N THR A 4 -19.41 -4.18 3.44
CA THR A 4 -19.06 -4.19 2.48
C THR A 4 -18.82 -4.19 1.93
N GLY A 5 -18.98 -4.25 2.27
CA GLY A 5 -18.89 -3.85 1.48
C GLY A 5 -18.64 -3.49 1.33
N GLY A 6 -18.90 -3.55 1.63
CA GLY A 6 -18.80 -2.88 1.16
C GLY A 6 -18.43 -2.55 1.13
N ARG A 7 -18.66 -2.60 1.38
CA ARG A 7 -18.61 -2.07 0.99
C ARG A 7 -18.77 -1.85 0.41
N PHE A 8 -19.25 -1.78 0.58
CA PHE A 8 -19.62 -1.29 -0.28
C PHE A 8 -19.67 -0.78 -0.66
N LEU A 9 -20.02 -0.58 -0.45
CA LEU A 9 -20.26 0.09 -1.04
C LEU A 9 -20.10 0.59 -1.34
N LEU A 10 -20.19 0.93 -1.19
CA LEU A 10 -20.13 1.54 -1.70
C LEU A 10 -19.76 2.07 -2.04
N ILE A 11 -19.62 2.36 -2.04
CA ILE A 11 -19.52 3.06 -2.38
C ILE A 11 -19.23 3.61 -3.10
N LEU A 12 -19.52 3.84 -3.44
CA LEU A 12 -19.12 4.69 -4.23
C LEU A 12 -18.03 5.39 -4.03
N ASP A 13 -17.23 5.22 -4.18
CA ASP A 13 -16.11 5.77 -3.73
C ASP A 13 -15.49 6.82 -4.55
N PRO A 14 -15.52 8.01 -4.16
CA PRO A 14 -14.98 9.10 -4.95
C PRO A 14 -13.47 9.18 -4.92
N GLY A 15 -12.82 8.41 -4.06
CA GLY A 15 -11.36 8.47 -3.99
C GLY A 15 -10.71 7.81 -5.18
N PRO A 16 -9.40 7.93 -5.30
CA PRO A 16 -8.69 7.23 -6.37
C PRO A 16 -8.85 5.74 -6.21
N CYS A 17 -9.24 5.09 -7.28
CA CYS A 17 -9.32 3.65 -7.31
C CYS A 17 -7.95 3.05 -7.49
N LEU A 18 -7.61 2.10 -6.66
CA LEU A 18 -6.39 1.34 -6.84
C LEU A 18 -6.61 0.36 -7.99
N ASP A 19 -5.82 0.49 -9.04
CA ASP A 19 -5.86 -0.43 -10.15
C ASP A 19 -5.05 -1.67 -9.75
N GLU A 20 -5.74 -2.77 -9.53
CA GLU A 20 -5.08 -3.98 -9.04
C GLU A 20 -4.06 -4.51 -10.04
N GLU A 21 -4.35 -4.45 -11.33
CA GLU A 21 -3.39 -4.89 -12.33
C GLU A 21 -2.13 -4.02 -12.30
N ALA A 22 -2.33 -2.71 -12.17
CA ALA A 22 -1.20 -1.79 -12.09
C ALA A 22 -0.39 -2.04 -10.82
N PHE A 23 -1.08 -2.33 -9.72
CA PHE A 23 -0.38 -2.65 -8.47
C PHE A 23 0.45 -3.92 -8.64
N GLN A 24 -0.11 -4.95 -9.25
CA GLN A 24 0.63 -6.19 -9.45
C GLN A 24 1.81 -5.98 -10.39
N ALA A 25 1.67 -5.15 -11.41
CA ALA A 25 2.77 -4.82 -12.31
C ALA A 25 3.88 -4.08 -11.55
N PHE A 26 3.50 -3.14 -10.68
CA PHE A 26 4.45 -2.43 -9.84
C PHE A 26 5.19 -3.40 -8.93
N ALA A 27 4.46 -4.29 -8.28
CA ALA A 27 5.04 -5.28 -7.38
C ALA A 27 6.00 -6.20 -8.12
N ALA A 28 5.64 -6.61 -9.33
CA ALA A 28 6.50 -7.47 -10.13
C ALA A 28 7.76 -6.74 -10.56
N LEU A 29 7.61 -5.48 -10.95
CA LEU A 29 8.75 -4.67 -11.40
C LEU A 29 9.80 -4.56 -10.33
N PHE A 30 9.39 -4.35 -9.09
CA PHE A 30 10.31 -4.18 -7.97
C PHE A 30 10.49 -5.44 -7.14
N ARG A 31 9.89 -6.54 -7.57
CA ARG A 31 10.04 -7.86 -6.91
C ARG A 31 9.61 -7.84 -5.46
N LEU A 32 8.46 -7.23 -5.22
CA LEU A 32 7.94 -7.17 -3.86
C LEU A 32 7.40 -8.51 -3.41
N THR A 33 7.74 -8.90 -2.18
CA THR A 33 7.18 -10.09 -1.58
C THR A 33 5.71 -9.83 -1.23
N ARG A 34 4.98 -10.90 -0.91
CA ARG A 34 3.58 -10.74 -0.49
C ARG A 34 3.47 -9.86 0.74
N ALA A 35 4.37 -10.05 1.71
CA ALA A 35 4.36 -9.23 2.92
C ALA A 35 4.60 -7.77 2.57
N GLU A 36 5.56 -7.51 1.68
CA GLU A 36 5.86 -6.15 1.26
C GLU A 36 4.67 -5.52 0.52
N GLN A 37 4.00 -6.32 -0.31
CA GLN A 37 2.81 -5.83 -0.99
C GLN A 37 1.71 -5.44 -0.01
N SER A 38 1.48 -6.29 1.00
CA SER A 38 0.47 -6.01 2.01
C SER A 38 0.80 -4.73 2.78
N VAL A 39 2.07 -4.58 3.15
CA VAL A 39 2.51 -3.38 3.86
C VAL A 39 2.32 -2.15 2.99
N LEU A 40 2.71 -2.22 1.72
CA LEU A 40 2.59 -1.08 0.82
C LEU A 40 1.13 -0.69 0.62
N ARG A 41 0.24 -1.67 0.41
CA ARG A 41 -1.18 -1.38 0.28
C ARG A 41 -1.70 -0.64 1.51
N GLN A 42 -1.31 -1.13 2.69
CA GLN A 42 -1.79 -0.53 3.93
C GLN A 42 -1.23 0.88 4.11
N LEU A 43 0.03 1.08 3.75
CA LEU A 43 0.63 2.41 3.84
C LEU A 43 -0.04 3.41 2.91
N MET A 44 -0.53 2.95 1.77
CA MET A 44 -1.25 3.81 0.84
C MET A 44 -2.61 4.22 1.39
N MET A 45 -3.14 3.48 2.35
CA MET A 45 -4.45 3.72 2.92
C MET A 45 -4.41 4.31 4.32
N SER A 46 -3.30 4.12 5.03
CA SER A 46 -3.16 4.56 6.42
C SER A 46 -2.40 5.86 6.50
N ALA A 47 -2.63 6.59 7.59
CA ALA A 47 -1.93 7.86 7.80
C ALA A 47 -0.52 7.65 8.34
N THR A 48 -0.30 6.58 9.09
CA THR A 48 0.99 6.37 9.77
C THR A 48 1.41 4.91 9.72
N ALA A 49 2.70 4.69 9.96
CA ALA A 49 3.23 3.33 10.06
C ALA A 49 2.61 2.59 11.25
N GLU A 50 2.32 3.32 12.32
CA GLU A 50 1.68 2.71 13.48
C GLU A 50 0.31 2.16 13.15
N GLU A 51 -0.46 2.93 12.38
CA GLU A 51 -1.77 2.47 11.95
C GLU A 51 -1.67 1.24 11.05
N ALA A 52 -0.70 1.26 10.15
CA ALA A 52 -0.50 0.11 9.27
C ALA A 52 -0.14 -1.14 10.08
N ALA A 53 0.69 -0.98 11.11
CA ALA A 53 1.06 -2.10 11.96
C ALA A 53 -0.18 -2.68 12.66
N GLN A 54 -1.04 -1.81 13.16
CA GLN A 54 -2.25 -2.23 13.83
C GLN A 54 -3.18 -2.98 12.87
N GLU A 55 -3.36 -2.45 11.69
CA GLU A 55 -4.25 -3.07 10.70
C GLU A 55 -3.74 -4.43 10.26
N LEU A 56 -2.45 -4.59 10.16
CA LEU A 56 -1.86 -5.85 9.71
C LEU A 56 -1.56 -6.80 10.85
N HIS A 57 -1.81 -6.36 12.09
CA HIS A 57 -1.56 -7.18 13.29
C HIS A 57 -0.11 -7.61 13.40
N VAL A 58 0.80 -6.69 13.12
CA VAL A 58 2.23 -6.93 13.27
C VAL A 58 2.84 -5.82 14.09
N SER A 59 4.08 -6.02 14.55
CA SER A 59 4.75 -5.02 15.37
C SER A 59 5.25 -3.87 14.50
N LEU A 60 5.45 -2.72 15.14
CA LEU A 60 5.98 -1.56 14.43
C LEU A 60 7.40 -1.83 13.89
N PRO A 61 8.31 -2.49 14.65
CA PRO A 61 9.61 -2.83 14.05
C PRO A 61 9.49 -3.68 12.79
N THR A 62 8.52 -4.59 12.73
CA THR A 62 8.30 -5.38 11.53
C THR A 62 7.90 -4.49 10.36
N ILE A 63 6.99 -3.54 10.59
CA ILE A 63 6.58 -2.60 9.55
C ILE A 63 7.80 -1.79 9.08
N ARG A 64 8.61 -1.32 10.01
CA ARG A 64 9.78 -0.52 9.64
C ARG A 64 10.76 -1.31 8.80
N THR A 65 10.94 -2.59 9.11
CA THR A 65 11.80 -3.45 8.30
C THR A 65 11.27 -3.56 6.88
N HIS A 66 9.95 -3.78 6.74
CA HIS A 66 9.36 -3.87 5.41
C HIS A 66 9.46 -2.55 4.66
N ILE A 67 9.26 -1.43 5.34
CA ILE A 67 9.41 -0.12 4.70
C ILE A 67 10.84 0.06 4.20
N GLN A 68 11.81 -0.34 5.00
CA GLN A 68 13.21 -0.22 4.60
C GLN A 68 13.48 -1.05 3.35
N ASN A 69 12.96 -2.28 3.32
CA ASN A 69 13.13 -3.13 2.15
C ASN A 69 12.44 -2.55 0.92
N LEU A 70 11.25 -1.99 1.10
CA LEU A 70 10.53 -1.34 0.01
C LEU A 70 11.32 -0.18 -0.56
N ARG A 71 11.87 0.66 0.33
CA ARG A 71 12.67 1.80 -0.13
C ARG A 71 13.90 1.32 -0.88
N HIS A 72 14.53 0.26 -0.39
CA HIS A 72 15.70 -0.30 -1.05
C HIS A 72 15.36 -0.78 -2.45
N LYS A 73 14.26 -1.51 -2.58
CA LYS A 73 13.88 -2.10 -3.86
C LYS A 73 13.43 -1.05 -4.87
N THR A 74 12.81 0.03 -4.39
CA THR A 74 12.29 1.07 -5.29
C THR A 74 13.27 2.22 -5.50
N GLY A 75 14.32 2.28 -4.67
CA GLY A 75 15.31 3.33 -4.82
C GLY A 75 14.94 4.67 -4.21
N VAL A 76 13.80 4.75 -3.52
CA VAL A 76 13.41 6.01 -2.88
C VAL A 76 13.98 6.08 -1.48
N ARG A 77 14.15 7.31 -0.98
CA ARG A 77 14.76 7.53 0.32
C ARG A 77 13.75 7.70 1.44
N ARG A 78 12.58 8.24 1.13
CA ARG A 78 11.62 8.61 2.15
C ARG A 78 10.30 7.90 1.93
N LEU A 79 9.62 7.62 3.04
CA LEU A 79 8.33 6.96 2.96
C LEU A 79 7.31 7.76 2.14
N PRO A 80 7.18 9.09 2.31
CA PRO A 80 6.24 9.84 1.47
C PRO A 80 6.53 9.69 -0.02
N GLU A 81 7.81 9.65 -0.40
CA GLU A 81 8.17 9.45 -1.80
C GLU A 81 7.74 8.08 -2.29
N LEU A 82 7.90 7.07 -1.45
CA LEU A 82 7.47 5.72 -1.80
C LEU A 82 5.96 5.68 -2.03
N ILE A 83 5.21 6.29 -1.13
CA ILE A 83 3.76 6.28 -1.24
C ILE A 83 3.31 7.04 -2.49
N ASN A 84 3.90 8.20 -2.74
CA ASN A 84 3.57 8.98 -3.94
C ASN A 84 3.88 8.21 -5.21
N MET A 85 5.03 7.55 -5.23
CA MET A 85 5.42 6.75 -6.38
C MET A 85 4.43 5.61 -6.62
N ALA A 86 4.05 4.92 -5.55
CA ALA A 86 3.12 3.81 -5.65
C ALA A 86 1.74 4.30 -6.09
N LEU A 87 1.27 5.41 -5.53
CA LEU A 87 -0.02 5.96 -5.92
C LEU A 87 -0.03 6.38 -7.38
N ALA A 88 1.05 7.02 -7.83
CA ALA A 88 1.12 7.45 -9.22
C ALA A 88 1.14 6.25 -10.17
N ALA A 89 1.84 5.19 -9.78
CA ALA A 89 1.98 4.01 -10.63
C ALA A 89 0.70 3.16 -10.66
N THR A 90 -0.11 3.21 -9.59
CA THR A 90 -1.23 2.28 -9.43
C THR A 90 -2.58 2.95 -9.47
N ARG A 91 -2.60 4.27 -9.71
CA ARG A 91 -3.86 4.99 -9.81
C ARG A 91 -4.57 4.60 -11.10
N GLY A 92 -5.86 4.30 -10.98
CA GLY A 92 -6.66 4.00 -12.15
C GLY A 92 -6.91 5.25 -12.99
N PRO A 93 -7.28 5.05 -14.23
CA PRO A 93 -7.56 6.17 -15.12
C PRO A 93 -8.79 6.94 -14.70
#